data_8d95ed95649427687ec6285dd71bcc87
#
_entry.id   8d95ed95649427687ec6285dd71bcc87
#
_cell.length_a   1.000
_cell.length_b   1.000
_cell.length_c   1.000
_cell.angle_alpha   90.00
_cell.angle_beta   90.00
_cell.angle_gamma   90.00
#
_symmetry.space_group_name_H-M   'P 1'
#
loop_
_entity.id
_entity.type
_entity.pdbx_description
1 polymer ?
#
loop_
_entity_poly.entity_id
_entity_poly.type
_entity_poly.pdbx_seq_one_letter_code
_entity_poly.pdbx_strand_id
1 'polypeptide(L)'
;MVGNLAVVGEHGFAVYIETDSGSYLFDTGSGISILHNARVLKKDLSSVKKIFLSHGHYDHTGGLVHVLDVVNPINVYGHPKIFEEKFAISKEDLKTEKRFIGIPHRKPLLETKGANFIFNTDFQEIENGIYLTGEIPRLTEFEKGDGRLYVKKGDIFERDMIPDDQALIFSTKKGIVVLLGCAHAGIINTLWHIVRKMKKETFYAVIGGTHLGFVEEEQLNYTIDIIKQIDIQIIGVSHCTGLTVAHRLFKEFGDRFSYASVGSSFEI
;
A
#
# COMPACT_ATOMS: atom_id res chain seq x y z
N MET A 1 17.17 -0.38 10.77
CA MET A 1 18.01 -1.46 11.35
C MET A 1 17.26 -2.76 11.16
N VAL A 2 17.81 -3.67 10.42
CA VAL A 2 17.30 -5.04 10.36
C VAL A 2 17.87 -5.70 11.62
N GLY A 3 17.03 -6.17 12.53
CA GLY A 3 17.49 -6.83 13.76
C GLY A 3 18.35 -8.07 13.49
N ASN A 4 18.32 -9.07 14.35
CA ASN A 4 19.10 -10.31 14.21
C ASN A 4 18.55 -11.28 13.13
N LEU A 5 17.66 -10.82 12.26
CA LEU A 5 17.05 -11.60 11.19
C LEU A 5 17.82 -11.40 9.87
N ALA A 6 18.07 -12.48 9.15
CA ALA A 6 18.71 -12.45 7.84
C ALA A 6 17.73 -12.03 6.72
N VAL A 7 16.92 -11.00 6.96
CA VAL A 7 16.00 -10.44 5.97
C VAL A 7 16.70 -9.40 5.10
N VAL A 8 16.20 -9.22 3.89
CA VAL A 8 16.69 -8.27 2.91
C VAL A 8 15.72 -7.09 2.80
N GLY A 9 16.24 -5.86 2.93
CA GLY A 9 15.50 -4.65 2.63
C GLY A 9 15.52 -4.34 1.14
N GLU A 10 14.39 -3.91 0.61
CA GLU A 10 14.27 -3.38 -0.76
C GLU A 10 13.41 -2.12 -0.76
N HIS A 11 13.43 -1.37 -1.85
CA HIS A 11 12.41 -0.35 -2.07
C HIS A 11 11.14 -1.07 -2.54
N GLY A 12 10.27 -1.38 -1.59
CA GLY A 12 9.03 -2.11 -1.88
C GLY A 12 8.23 -2.36 -0.61
N PHE A 13 6.99 -2.74 -0.79
CA PHE A 13 6.05 -2.99 0.29
C PHE A 13 5.32 -4.31 0.08
N ALA A 14 5.25 -5.15 1.12
CA ALA A 14 4.46 -6.37 1.14
C ALA A 14 4.11 -6.73 2.59
N VAL A 15 2.87 -7.15 2.83
CA VAL A 15 2.38 -7.58 4.13
C VAL A 15 1.80 -8.98 4.03
N TYR A 16 2.37 -9.93 4.77
CA TYR A 16 1.78 -11.24 4.99
C TYR A 16 0.81 -11.16 6.17
N ILE A 17 -0.41 -11.63 5.97
CA ILE A 17 -1.52 -11.48 6.91
C ILE A 17 -2.01 -12.87 7.30
N GLU A 18 -2.13 -13.11 8.60
CA GLU A 18 -2.68 -14.34 9.17
C GLU A 18 -3.97 -14.02 9.92
N THR A 19 -5.02 -14.76 9.64
CA THR A 19 -6.32 -14.66 10.32
C THR A 19 -6.86 -16.08 10.60
N ASP A 20 -7.93 -16.18 11.40
CA ASP A 20 -8.61 -17.45 11.62
C ASP A 20 -9.16 -18.07 10.32
N SER A 21 -9.47 -17.25 9.31
CA SER A 21 -9.98 -17.70 8.02
C SER A 21 -8.89 -18.11 7.03
N GLY A 22 -7.62 -17.77 7.28
CA GLY A 22 -6.47 -18.13 6.45
C GLY A 22 -5.44 -17.03 6.28
N SER A 23 -4.52 -17.24 5.36
CA SER A 23 -3.44 -16.30 5.05
C SER A 23 -3.72 -15.50 3.79
N TYR A 24 -3.29 -14.25 3.78
CA TYR A 24 -3.45 -13.31 2.66
C TYR A 24 -2.14 -12.55 2.43
N LEU A 25 -1.99 -11.99 1.24
CA LEU A 25 -0.87 -11.12 0.91
C LEU A 25 -1.41 -9.77 0.42
N PHE A 26 -0.93 -8.68 1.01
CA PHE A 26 -1.20 -7.34 0.54
C PHE A 26 0.08 -6.75 -0.04
N ASP A 27 0.09 -6.49 -1.33
CA ASP A 27 1.23 -6.17 -2.17
C ASP A 27 2.33 -7.24 -2.19
N THR A 28 3.33 -7.08 -3.04
CA THR A 28 4.34 -8.12 -3.31
C THR A 28 5.77 -7.58 -3.33
N GLY A 29 5.98 -6.31 -3.02
CA GLY A 29 7.28 -5.66 -3.10
C GLY A 29 7.79 -5.47 -4.53
N SER A 30 9.06 -5.08 -4.66
CA SER A 30 9.72 -4.97 -5.98
C SER A 30 10.11 -6.32 -6.57
N GLY A 31 10.13 -7.39 -5.76
CA GLY A 31 10.37 -8.76 -6.20
C GLY A 31 11.71 -9.36 -5.84
N ILE A 32 12.65 -8.57 -5.34
CA ILE A 32 13.99 -9.07 -4.99
C ILE A 32 13.95 -9.88 -3.70
N SER A 33 13.17 -9.45 -2.71
CA SER A 33 13.26 -9.93 -1.33
C SER A 33 12.14 -10.87 -0.91
N ILE A 34 10.97 -10.86 -1.58
CA ILE A 34 9.75 -11.46 -1.04
C ILE A 34 9.87 -12.97 -0.72
N LEU A 35 10.41 -13.78 -1.64
CA LEU A 35 10.56 -15.22 -1.39
C LEU A 35 11.62 -15.51 -0.32
N HIS A 36 12.71 -14.73 -0.32
CA HIS A 36 13.76 -14.87 0.68
C HIS A 36 13.23 -14.50 2.08
N ASN A 37 12.58 -13.35 2.19
CA ASN A 37 12.08 -12.85 3.46
C ASN A 37 10.96 -13.73 4.02
N ALA A 38 10.04 -14.21 3.17
CA ALA A 38 9.01 -15.15 3.60
C ALA A 38 9.61 -16.41 4.23
N ARG A 39 10.66 -16.99 3.58
CA ARG A 39 11.36 -18.15 4.12
C ARG A 39 12.08 -17.86 5.45
N VAL A 40 12.79 -16.73 5.56
CA VAL A 40 13.50 -16.33 6.78
C VAL A 40 12.53 -16.09 7.92
N LEU A 41 11.39 -15.46 7.63
CA LEU A 41 10.32 -15.16 8.59
C LEU A 41 9.38 -16.35 8.84
N LYS A 42 9.64 -17.50 8.21
CA LYS A 42 8.82 -18.72 8.30
C LYS A 42 7.36 -18.50 7.92
N LYS A 43 7.13 -17.67 6.89
CA LYS A 43 5.81 -17.43 6.31
C LYS A 43 5.64 -18.28 5.07
N ASP A 44 4.57 -19.08 5.06
CA ASP A 44 4.27 -20.00 3.95
C ASP A 44 3.42 -19.28 2.90
N LEU A 45 4.07 -18.81 1.83
CA LEU A 45 3.38 -18.16 0.72
C LEU A 45 2.43 -19.11 -0.03
N SER A 46 2.69 -20.44 0.00
CA SER A 46 1.81 -21.41 -0.67
C SER A 46 0.44 -21.54 -0.01
N SER A 47 0.32 -21.12 1.26
CA SER A 47 -0.94 -21.10 2.02
C SER A 47 -1.80 -19.86 1.76
N VAL A 48 -1.31 -18.89 0.98
CA VAL A 48 -2.02 -17.63 0.70
C VAL A 48 -3.27 -17.91 -0.14
N LYS A 49 -4.42 -17.46 0.36
CA LYS A 49 -5.73 -17.67 -0.29
C LYS A 49 -6.08 -16.59 -1.32
N LYS A 50 -5.64 -15.37 -1.09
CA LYS A 50 -5.89 -14.21 -1.96
C LYS A 50 -4.72 -13.24 -1.88
N ILE A 51 -4.45 -12.57 -3.00
CA ILE A 51 -3.51 -11.45 -3.08
C ILE A 51 -4.32 -10.19 -3.32
N PHE A 52 -3.99 -9.12 -2.61
CA PHE A 52 -4.57 -7.79 -2.78
C PHE A 52 -3.46 -6.84 -3.23
N LEU A 53 -3.69 -6.10 -4.30
CA LEU A 53 -2.76 -5.08 -4.80
C LEU A 53 -3.31 -3.70 -4.48
N SER A 54 -2.51 -2.90 -3.79
CA SER A 54 -2.90 -1.53 -3.42
C SER A 54 -3.00 -0.62 -4.64
N HIS A 55 -2.00 -0.66 -5.51
CA HIS A 55 -1.94 0.11 -6.76
C HIS A 55 -0.88 -0.47 -7.71
N GLY A 56 -0.79 0.07 -8.94
CA GLY A 56 0.02 -0.50 -10.01
C GLY A 56 1.47 -0.06 -10.07
N HIS A 57 2.12 0.39 -9.00
CA HIS A 57 3.55 0.68 -9.01
C HIS A 57 4.40 -0.58 -8.85
N TYR A 58 5.61 -0.57 -9.45
CA TYR A 58 6.52 -1.73 -9.51
C TYR A 58 6.97 -2.22 -8.13
N ASP A 59 7.11 -1.31 -7.19
CA ASP A 59 7.54 -1.56 -5.81
C ASP A 59 6.44 -2.16 -4.91
N HIS A 60 5.23 -2.33 -5.46
CA HIS A 60 4.10 -3.06 -4.86
C HIS A 60 3.73 -4.32 -5.63
N THR A 61 4.03 -4.36 -6.93
CA THR A 61 3.56 -5.41 -7.85
C THR A 61 4.67 -6.26 -8.45
N GLY A 62 5.94 -5.85 -8.29
CA GLY A 62 7.08 -6.52 -8.94
C GLY A 62 7.30 -7.95 -8.49
N GLY A 63 7.00 -8.26 -7.23
CA GLY A 63 7.12 -9.61 -6.69
C GLY A 63 6.02 -10.57 -7.09
N LEU A 64 4.93 -10.10 -7.70
CA LEU A 64 3.78 -10.94 -8.04
C LEU A 64 4.16 -12.15 -8.90
N VAL A 65 5.02 -11.95 -9.89
CA VAL A 65 5.48 -13.03 -10.78
C VAL A 65 6.18 -14.16 -10.00
N HIS A 66 6.93 -13.83 -8.96
CA HIS A 66 7.63 -14.79 -8.10
C HIS A 66 6.69 -15.46 -7.09
N VAL A 67 5.72 -14.72 -6.57
CA VAL A 67 4.68 -15.29 -5.68
C VAL A 67 3.86 -16.31 -6.46
N LEU A 68 3.51 -16.05 -7.73
CA LEU A 68 2.80 -16.97 -8.59
C LEU A 68 3.58 -18.25 -8.91
N ASP A 69 4.91 -18.27 -8.75
CA ASP A 69 5.69 -19.51 -8.88
C ASP A 69 5.50 -20.48 -7.70
N VAL A 70 4.97 -19.99 -6.56
CA VAL A 70 4.77 -20.81 -5.34
C VAL A 70 3.28 -20.97 -4.97
N VAL A 71 2.39 -20.08 -5.44
CA VAL A 71 0.95 -20.14 -5.20
C VAL A 71 0.17 -19.88 -6.48
N ASN A 72 -0.38 -20.92 -7.07
CA ASN A 72 -1.21 -20.82 -8.28
C ASN A 72 -2.13 -22.07 -8.42
N PRO A 73 -3.36 -21.91 -8.95
CA PRO A 73 -3.98 -20.63 -9.32
C PRO A 73 -4.43 -19.83 -8.09
N ILE A 74 -4.47 -18.48 -8.21
CA ILE A 74 -4.87 -17.61 -7.12
C ILE A 74 -5.65 -16.38 -7.59
N ASN A 75 -6.62 -15.93 -6.79
CA ASN A 75 -7.33 -14.68 -7.02
C ASN A 75 -6.46 -13.49 -6.61
N VAL A 76 -6.27 -12.55 -7.53
CA VAL A 76 -5.54 -11.29 -7.35
C VAL A 76 -6.52 -10.14 -7.47
N TYR A 77 -6.81 -9.49 -6.35
CA TYR A 77 -7.71 -8.35 -6.29
C TYR A 77 -6.95 -7.06 -6.54
N GLY A 78 -7.51 -6.18 -7.35
CA GLY A 78 -6.90 -4.90 -7.66
C GLY A 78 -7.87 -3.98 -8.39
N HIS A 79 -7.40 -2.78 -8.71
CA HIS A 79 -8.16 -1.84 -9.50
C HIS A 79 -7.96 -2.10 -11.01
N PRO A 80 -8.93 -1.86 -11.90
CA PRO A 80 -8.76 -2.11 -13.35
C PRO A 80 -7.62 -1.31 -13.99
N LYS A 81 -7.23 -0.17 -13.41
CA LYS A 81 -6.15 0.70 -13.92
C LYS A 81 -4.74 0.34 -13.44
N ILE A 82 -4.56 -0.75 -12.68
CA ILE A 82 -3.22 -1.16 -12.21
C ILE A 82 -2.24 -1.46 -13.34
N PHE A 83 -2.73 -1.78 -14.53
CA PHE A 83 -1.92 -2.08 -15.72
C PHE A 83 -1.68 -0.87 -16.64
N GLU A 84 -2.14 0.34 -16.27
CA GLU A 84 -1.80 1.55 -17.02
C GLU A 84 -0.29 1.82 -16.98
N GLU A 85 0.26 2.37 -18.06
CA GLU A 85 1.69 2.71 -18.15
C GLU A 85 2.00 3.94 -17.30
N LYS A 86 2.51 3.70 -16.08
CA LYS A 86 2.82 4.74 -15.09
C LYS A 86 4.27 5.17 -15.15
N PHE A 87 4.51 6.47 -15.01
CA PHE A 87 5.83 7.08 -15.09
C PHE A 87 6.04 8.11 -13.97
N ALA A 88 7.26 8.15 -13.45
CA ALA A 88 7.75 9.31 -12.71
C ALA A 88 8.52 10.22 -13.66
N ILE A 89 8.18 11.51 -13.69
CA ILE A 89 8.81 12.50 -14.53
C ILE A 89 9.44 13.58 -13.64
N SER A 90 10.78 13.64 -13.64
CA SER A 90 11.54 14.71 -12.99
C SER A 90 11.90 15.79 -14.00
N LYS A 91 11.86 17.04 -13.56
CA LYS A 91 12.27 18.22 -14.33
C LYS A 91 13.45 18.90 -13.64
N GLU A 92 14.49 18.13 -13.33
CA GLU A 92 15.71 18.67 -12.78
C GLU A 92 16.70 19.01 -13.91
N ASP A 93 17.33 20.18 -13.83
CA ASP A 93 18.47 20.64 -14.65
C ASP A 93 18.32 20.50 -16.17
N LEU A 94 17.24 21.06 -16.76
CA LEU A 94 17.01 21.11 -18.21
C LEU A 94 16.85 19.75 -18.91
N LYS A 95 16.93 18.62 -18.18
CA LYS A 95 16.65 17.28 -18.68
C LYS A 95 15.37 16.75 -18.07
N THR A 96 14.44 16.34 -18.92
CA THR A 96 13.24 15.62 -18.49
C THR A 96 13.57 14.14 -18.46
N GLU A 97 13.74 13.57 -17.28
CA GLU A 97 13.90 12.13 -17.11
C GLU A 97 12.53 11.49 -16.92
N LYS A 98 12.22 10.48 -17.74
CA LYS A 98 10.99 9.67 -17.66
C LYS A 98 11.36 8.27 -17.21
N ARG A 99 11.01 7.92 -15.99
CA ARG A 99 11.22 6.58 -15.45
C ARG A 99 9.91 5.83 -15.42
N PHE A 100 9.85 4.65 -16.04
CA PHE A 100 8.70 3.75 -15.91
C PHE A 100 8.63 3.24 -14.45
N ILE A 101 7.44 3.34 -13.86
CA ILE A 101 7.17 2.93 -12.48
C ILE A 101 5.93 2.03 -12.36
N GLY A 102 5.33 1.65 -13.48
CA GLY A 102 4.16 0.76 -13.50
C GLY A 102 4.50 -0.70 -13.17
N ILE A 103 3.48 -1.54 -13.22
CA ILE A 103 3.63 -3.00 -13.05
C ILE A 103 4.59 -3.57 -14.10
N PRO A 104 5.66 -4.30 -13.69
CA PRO A 104 6.73 -4.68 -14.61
C PRO A 104 6.34 -5.82 -15.56
N HIS A 105 5.32 -6.57 -15.24
CA HIS A 105 4.88 -7.74 -15.98
C HIS A 105 3.51 -7.53 -16.62
N ARG A 106 3.37 -7.91 -17.90
CA ARG A 106 2.10 -7.80 -18.60
C ARG A 106 1.06 -8.77 -18.05
N LYS A 107 -0.20 -8.34 -18.02
CA LYS A 107 -1.34 -9.13 -17.52
C LYS A 107 -1.40 -10.56 -18.09
N PRO A 108 -1.26 -10.80 -19.42
CA PRO A 108 -1.32 -12.16 -19.97
C PRO A 108 -0.24 -13.10 -19.43
N LEU A 109 0.97 -12.59 -19.13
CA LEU A 109 2.02 -13.39 -18.49
C LEU A 109 1.60 -13.83 -17.08
N LEU A 110 1.08 -12.92 -16.28
CA LEU A 110 0.65 -13.21 -14.91
C LEU A 110 -0.54 -14.18 -14.90
N GLU A 111 -1.48 -14.02 -15.85
CA GLU A 111 -2.61 -14.94 -16.03
C GLU A 111 -2.15 -16.35 -16.43
N THR A 112 -1.16 -16.47 -17.33
CA THR A 112 -0.55 -17.75 -17.69
C THR A 112 0.13 -18.43 -16.49
N LYS A 113 0.63 -17.63 -15.52
CA LYS A 113 1.19 -18.13 -14.25
C LYS A 113 0.13 -18.42 -13.17
N GLY A 114 -1.15 -18.30 -13.50
CA GLY A 114 -2.26 -18.66 -12.62
C GLY A 114 -2.90 -17.52 -11.84
N ALA A 115 -2.59 -16.26 -12.15
CA ALA A 115 -3.29 -15.13 -11.57
C ALA A 115 -4.70 -15.01 -12.18
N ASN A 116 -5.72 -15.04 -11.32
CA ASN A 116 -7.09 -14.72 -11.69
C ASN A 116 -7.40 -13.31 -11.18
N PHE A 117 -7.31 -12.29 -12.07
CA PHE A 117 -7.54 -10.89 -11.68
C PHE A 117 -9.02 -10.60 -11.47
N ILE A 118 -9.35 -10.10 -10.28
CA ILE A 118 -10.67 -9.61 -9.89
C ILE A 118 -10.55 -8.11 -9.64
N PHE A 119 -11.19 -7.32 -10.50
CA PHE A 119 -11.11 -5.87 -10.43
C PHE A 119 -12.32 -5.28 -9.72
N ASN A 120 -12.04 -4.25 -8.90
CA ASN A 120 -13.07 -3.47 -8.24
C ASN A 120 -12.70 -1.99 -8.21
N THR A 121 -13.72 -1.14 -8.24
CA THR A 121 -13.61 0.33 -8.11
C THR A 121 -14.35 0.84 -6.88
N ASP A 122 -15.25 0.04 -6.33
CA ASP A 122 -16.11 0.41 -5.24
C ASP A 122 -15.60 -0.12 -3.89
N PHE A 123 -16.04 0.52 -2.81
CA PHE A 123 -15.86 -0.02 -1.46
C PHE A 123 -16.62 -1.34 -1.34
N GLN A 124 -15.90 -2.43 -1.12
CA GLN A 124 -16.47 -3.78 -1.17
C GLN A 124 -15.96 -4.66 -0.05
N GLU A 125 -16.87 -5.42 0.56
CA GLU A 125 -16.52 -6.57 1.39
C GLU A 125 -16.14 -7.75 0.50
N ILE A 126 -14.89 -8.22 0.63
CA ILE A 126 -14.36 -9.33 -0.17
C ILE A 126 -14.58 -10.66 0.53
N GLU A 127 -14.50 -10.63 1.84
CA GLU A 127 -14.73 -11.77 2.73
C GLU A 127 -15.17 -11.21 4.09
N ASN A 128 -15.83 -12.02 4.92
CA ASN A 128 -16.37 -11.57 6.21
C ASN A 128 -15.35 -10.76 7.02
N GLY A 129 -15.62 -9.48 7.18
CA GLY A 129 -14.75 -8.53 7.90
C GLY A 129 -13.53 -8.02 7.13
N ILE A 130 -13.33 -8.41 5.86
CA ILE A 130 -12.21 -7.97 5.01
C ILE A 130 -12.75 -7.13 3.85
N TYR A 131 -12.29 -5.88 3.73
CA TYR A 131 -12.78 -4.92 2.74
C TYR A 131 -11.64 -4.33 1.92
N LEU A 132 -11.93 -3.97 0.67
CA LEU A 132 -11.14 -3.05 -0.14
C LEU A 132 -11.86 -1.72 -0.27
N THR A 133 -11.12 -0.62 -0.20
CA THR A 133 -11.73 0.72 -0.32
C THR A 133 -12.26 1.02 -1.71
N GLY A 134 -11.71 0.38 -2.76
CA GLY A 134 -11.88 0.87 -4.12
C GLY A 134 -11.27 2.27 -4.29
N GLU A 135 -11.75 3.03 -5.26
CA GLU A 135 -11.31 4.41 -5.51
C GLU A 135 -11.60 5.31 -4.29
N ILE A 136 -10.58 6.03 -3.83
CA ILE A 136 -10.67 6.90 -2.66
C ILE A 136 -10.93 8.33 -3.15
N PRO A 137 -12.08 8.95 -2.77
CA PRO A 137 -12.37 10.33 -3.13
C PRO A 137 -11.39 11.31 -2.49
N ARG A 138 -10.89 12.26 -3.27
CA ARG A 138 -10.06 13.36 -2.75
C ARG A 138 -10.94 14.49 -2.26
N LEU A 139 -11.13 14.57 -0.95
CA LEU A 139 -12.05 15.50 -0.29
C LEU A 139 -11.31 16.63 0.43
N THR A 140 -10.03 16.41 0.78
CA THR A 140 -9.19 17.43 1.41
C THR A 140 -8.57 18.34 0.36
N GLU A 141 -8.45 19.63 0.66
CA GLU A 141 -7.79 20.59 -0.24
C GLU A 141 -6.26 20.51 -0.17
N PHE A 142 -5.71 19.97 0.91
CA PHE A 142 -4.27 19.90 1.14
C PHE A 142 -3.61 18.62 0.62
N GLU A 143 -4.31 17.47 0.51
CA GLU A 143 -3.75 16.22 -0.03
C GLU A 143 -3.79 16.23 -1.57
N LYS A 144 -2.92 17.04 -2.19
CA LYS A 144 -2.92 17.32 -3.63
C LYS A 144 -2.37 16.19 -4.52
N GLY A 145 -1.78 15.14 -3.89
CA GLY A 145 -1.06 14.08 -4.60
C GLY A 145 0.30 14.52 -5.13
N ASP A 146 1.05 13.57 -5.71
CA ASP A 146 2.40 13.80 -6.21
C ASP A 146 2.40 14.32 -7.66
N GLY A 147 2.88 15.52 -7.87
CA GLY A 147 2.94 16.17 -9.19
C GLY A 147 3.95 15.56 -10.17
N ARG A 148 4.79 14.62 -9.72
CA ARG A 148 5.79 13.91 -10.55
C ARG A 148 5.24 12.68 -11.24
N LEU A 149 4.00 12.24 -10.91
CA LEU A 149 3.41 11.00 -11.37
C LEU A 149 2.54 11.24 -12.61
N TYR A 150 2.77 10.42 -13.62
CA TYR A 150 2.11 10.51 -14.92
C TYR A 150 1.68 9.13 -15.42
N VAL A 151 0.56 9.11 -16.14
CA VAL A 151 0.09 7.97 -16.92
C VAL A 151 0.27 8.26 -18.40
N LYS A 152 0.78 7.28 -19.16
CA LYS A 152 0.93 7.40 -20.61
C LYS A 152 -0.31 6.89 -21.31
N LYS A 153 -0.91 7.75 -22.16
CA LYS A 153 -2.06 7.41 -23.03
C LYS A 153 -1.69 7.68 -24.48
N GLY A 154 -1.41 6.62 -25.21
CA GLY A 154 -0.81 6.76 -26.55
C GLY A 154 0.55 7.45 -26.44
N ASP A 155 0.72 8.60 -27.11
CA ASP A 155 1.96 9.39 -27.05
C ASP A 155 1.93 10.53 -26.01
N ILE A 156 0.82 10.67 -25.28
CA ILE A 156 0.61 11.76 -24.33
C ILE A 156 0.87 11.28 -22.90
N PHE A 157 1.51 12.14 -22.10
CA PHE A 157 1.67 11.95 -20.66
C PHE A 157 0.71 12.89 -19.93
N GLU A 158 -0.26 12.31 -19.23
CA GLU A 158 -1.21 13.03 -18.38
C GLU A 158 -0.81 12.85 -16.91
N ARG A 159 -1.13 13.83 -16.05
CA ARG A 159 -0.93 13.68 -14.61
C ARG A 159 -1.71 12.47 -14.09
N ASP A 160 -1.03 11.57 -13.42
CA ASP A 160 -1.66 10.43 -12.77
C ASP A 160 -2.13 10.81 -11.37
N MET A 161 -3.43 10.75 -11.15
CA MET A 161 -4.03 10.95 -9.82
C MET A 161 -4.08 9.64 -9.02
N ILE A 162 -3.51 8.57 -9.56
CA ILE A 162 -3.48 7.21 -8.97
C ILE A 162 -4.88 6.77 -8.48
N PRO A 163 -5.87 6.69 -9.37
CA PRO A 163 -7.22 6.26 -8.98
C PRO A 163 -7.27 4.79 -8.53
N ASP A 164 -6.24 4.03 -8.86
CA ASP A 164 -6.04 2.65 -8.43
C ASP A 164 -5.51 2.51 -6.99
N ASP A 165 -5.15 3.62 -6.32
CA ASP A 165 -4.73 3.59 -4.92
C ASP A 165 -5.88 3.17 -4.00
N GLN A 166 -5.72 2.03 -3.33
CA GLN A 166 -6.70 1.48 -2.42
C GLN A 166 -6.06 0.89 -1.17
N ALA A 167 -6.83 0.85 -0.09
CA ALA A 167 -6.43 0.26 1.18
C ALA A 167 -7.18 -1.05 1.44
N LEU A 168 -6.52 -1.96 2.17
CA LEU A 168 -7.13 -3.18 2.68
C LEU A 168 -7.53 -2.97 4.14
N ILE A 169 -8.73 -3.41 4.51
CA ILE A 169 -9.34 -3.13 5.81
C ILE A 169 -9.76 -4.44 6.47
N PHE A 170 -9.50 -4.54 7.77
CA PHE A 170 -10.02 -5.60 8.62
C PHE A 170 -10.91 -4.99 9.72
N SER A 171 -12.16 -5.48 9.80
CA SER A 171 -13.07 -5.16 10.90
C SER A 171 -12.83 -6.16 12.04
N THR A 172 -12.17 -5.75 13.10
CA THR A 172 -11.83 -6.60 14.24
C THR A 172 -12.66 -6.26 15.48
N LYS A 173 -12.56 -7.08 16.52
CA LYS A 173 -13.18 -6.81 17.83
C LYS A 173 -12.57 -5.59 18.53
N LYS A 174 -11.30 -5.26 18.23
CA LYS A 174 -10.60 -4.10 18.80
C LYS A 174 -10.85 -2.80 18.03
N GLY A 175 -11.41 -2.87 16.84
CA GLY A 175 -11.64 -1.73 15.95
C GLY A 175 -11.22 -2.01 14.50
N ILE A 176 -11.15 -0.98 13.69
CA ILE A 176 -10.74 -1.06 12.29
C ILE A 176 -9.21 -1.14 12.20
N VAL A 177 -8.70 -2.08 11.40
CA VAL A 177 -7.30 -2.15 11.00
C VAL A 177 -7.21 -1.78 9.52
N VAL A 178 -6.35 -0.83 9.18
CA VAL A 178 -6.15 -0.37 7.80
C VAL A 178 -4.72 -0.67 7.37
N LEU A 179 -4.57 -1.35 6.25
CA LEU A 179 -3.30 -1.50 5.57
C LEU A 179 -3.27 -0.56 4.36
N LEU A 180 -2.29 0.33 4.34
CA LEU A 180 -2.03 1.29 3.27
C LEU A 180 -0.90 0.78 2.40
N GLY A 181 -1.03 0.85 1.07
CA GLY A 181 0.12 0.68 0.17
C GLY A 181 1.03 1.90 0.26
N CYS A 182 0.64 2.98 -0.41
CA CYS A 182 1.31 4.28 -0.35
C CYS A 182 0.41 5.42 0.11
N ALA A 183 -0.90 5.25 0.13
CA ALA A 183 -1.89 6.31 0.38
C ALA A 183 -1.69 7.53 -0.56
N HIS A 184 -1.55 7.28 -1.87
CA HIS A 184 -1.45 8.34 -2.89
C HIS A 184 -2.67 9.24 -2.96
N ALA A 185 -3.84 8.72 -2.59
CA ALA A 185 -5.06 9.51 -2.46
C ALA A 185 -5.02 10.48 -1.27
N GLY A 186 -4.08 10.27 -0.35
CA GLY A 186 -3.97 10.95 0.93
C GLY A 186 -4.46 10.08 2.08
N ILE A 187 -3.69 10.06 3.18
CA ILE A 187 -4.06 9.25 4.36
C ILE A 187 -5.36 9.75 4.99
N ILE A 188 -5.60 11.06 5.04
CA ILE A 188 -6.83 11.62 5.62
C ILE A 188 -8.04 11.34 4.73
N ASN A 189 -7.90 11.49 3.41
CA ASN A 189 -8.92 11.10 2.45
C ASN A 189 -9.30 9.62 2.61
N THR A 190 -8.28 8.75 2.79
CA THR A 190 -8.48 7.31 2.99
C THR A 190 -9.25 7.03 4.28
N LEU A 191 -8.83 7.59 5.42
CA LEU A 191 -9.50 7.37 6.71
C LEU A 191 -10.93 7.90 6.71
N TRP A 192 -11.16 9.10 6.16
CA TRP A 192 -12.52 9.65 6.05
C TRP A 192 -13.42 8.82 5.11
N HIS A 193 -12.86 8.31 4.01
CA HIS A 193 -13.62 7.41 3.13
C HIS A 193 -14.06 6.15 3.89
N ILE A 194 -13.16 5.53 4.67
CA ILE A 194 -13.45 4.34 5.49
C ILE A 194 -14.54 4.65 6.52
N VAL A 195 -14.42 5.75 7.28
CA VAL A 195 -15.41 6.17 8.27
C VAL A 195 -16.79 6.32 7.63
N ARG A 196 -16.86 6.98 6.48
CA ARG A 196 -18.13 7.19 5.75
C ARG A 196 -18.78 5.90 5.29
N LYS A 197 -17.98 4.92 4.85
CA LYS A 197 -18.48 3.63 4.34
C LYS A 197 -18.83 2.67 5.46
N MET A 198 -17.99 2.54 6.47
CA MET A 198 -18.18 1.58 7.56
C MET A 198 -19.06 2.10 8.70
N LYS A 199 -19.30 3.42 8.78
CA LYS A 199 -20.01 4.06 9.90
C LYS A 199 -19.37 3.78 11.27
N LYS A 200 -18.03 3.68 11.29
CA LYS A 200 -17.21 3.43 12.48
C LYS A 200 -16.02 4.41 12.45
N GLU A 201 -15.67 4.97 13.60
CA GLU A 201 -14.64 6.03 13.74
C GLU A 201 -13.41 5.56 14.53
N THR A 202 -13.45 4.38 15.15
CA THR A 202 -12.34 3.85 15.95
C THR A 202 -11.41 2.99 15.11
N PHE A 203 -10.17 3.44 14.98
CA PHE A 203 -9.12 2.70 14.31
C PHE A 203 -8.20 2.04 15.33
N TYR A 204 -8.11 0.71 15.30
CA TYR A 204 -7.14 0.01 16.13
C TYR A 204 -5.72 0.18 15.58
N ALA A 205 -5.54 0.03 14.26
CA ALA A 205 -4.24 0.22 13.64
C ALA A 205 -4.36 0.82 12.22
N VAL A 206 -3.41 1.69 11.88
CA VAL A 206 -3.17 2.18 10.52
C VAL A 206 -1.72 1.89 10.19
N ILE A 207 -1.47 1.00 9.23
CA ILE A 207 -0.14 0.45 8.95
C ILE A 207 0.17 0.56 7.47
N GLY A 208 1.39 0.99 7.12
CA GLY A 208 1.89 1.00 5.74
C GLY A 208 2.59 2.28 5.31
N GLY A 209 2.64 2.51 4.01
CA GLY A 209 3.17 3.72 3.41
C GLY A 209 2.16 4.88 3.47
N THR A 210 2.64 6.09 3.73
CA THR A 210 1.78 7.27 3.85
C THR A 210 2.03 8.33 2.78
N HIS A 211 3.03 8.12 1.94
CA HIS A 211 3.55 9.08 0.94
C HIS A 211 3.92 10.47 1.50
N LEU A 212 3.92 10.63 2.83
CA LEU A 212 4.24 11.90 3.50
C LEU A 212 5.70 12.30 3.37
N GLY A 213 6.58 11.40 2.93
CA GLY A 213 7.99 11.73 2.64
C GLY A 213 8.19 12.64 1.44
N PHE A 214 7.15 12.89 0.65
CA PHE A 214 7.20 13.65 -0.60
C PHE A 214 6.28 14.88 -0.63
N VAL A 215 5.71 15.24 0.52
CA VAL A 215 4.78 16.37 0.62
C VAL A 215 5.46 17.59 1.23
N GLU A 216 4.87 18.76 0.99
CA GLU A 216 5.31 20.01 1.62
C GLU A 216 5.01 20.00 3.13
N GLU A 217 5.80 20.75 3.88
CA GLU A 217 5.72 20.83 5.36
C GLU A 217 4.31 21.25 5.84
N GLU A 218 3.64 22.10 5.10
CA GLU A 218 2.27 22.53 5.39
C GLU A 218 1.28 21.35 5.37
N GLN A 219 1.33 20.52 4.33
CA GLN A 219 0.50 19.32 4.22
C GLN A 219 0.82 18.33 5.35
N LEU A 220 2.11 18.14 5.67
CA LEU A 220 2.53 17.27 6.77
C LEU A 220 1.95 17.73 8.10
N ASN A 221 2.00 19.03 8.39
CA ASN A 221 1.46 19.61 9.63
C ASN A 221 -0.05 19.40 9.72
N TYR A 222 -0.83 19.73 8.68
CA TYR A 222 -2.27 19.48 8.64
C TYR A 222 -2.60 18.00 8.85
N THR A 223 -1.87 17.11 8.20
CA THR A 223 -2.06 15.67 8.35
C THR A 223 -1.85 15.23 9.80
N ILE A 224 -0.76 15.66 10.45
CA ILE A 224 -0.46 15.33 11.84
C ILE A 224 -1.56 15.85 12.78
N ASP A 225 -1.99 17.10 12.60
CA ASP A 225 -3.01 17.71 13.45
C ASP A 225 -4.36 17.00 13.35
N ILE A 226 -4.73 16.53 12.15
CA ILE A 226 -5.95 15.74 11.98
C ILE A 226 -5.79 14.34 12.58
N ILE A 227 -4.66 13.65 12.36
CA ILE A 227 -4.42 12.32 12.95
C ILE A 227 -4.45 12.37 14.50
N LYS A 228 -4.01 13.46 15.12
CA LYS A 228 -4.13 13.65 16.58
C LYS A 228 -5.56 13.65 17.09
N GLN A 229 -6.52 14.06 16.24
CA GLN A 229 -7.95 14.13 16.58
C GLN A 229 -8.69 12.80 16.30
N ILE A 230 -8.06 11.88 15.57
CA ILE A 230 -8.62 10.57 15.27
C ILE A 230 -8.14 9.56 16.34
N ASP A 231 -9.05 8.73 16.82
CA ASP A 231 -8.73 7.63 17.75
C ASP A 231 -8.05 6.48 16.99
N ILE A 232 -6.71 6.54 16.93
CA ILE A 232 -5.86 5.49 16.34
C ILE A 232 -4.93 4.97 17.43
N GLN A 233 -4.99 3.68 17.75
CA GLN A 233 -4.18 3.07 18.80
C GLN A 233 -2.76 2.74 18.32
N ILE A 234 -2.59 2.31 17.07
CA ILE A 234 -1.29 1.96 16.47
C ILE A 234 -1.12 2.67 15.14
N ILE A 235 -0.03 3.44 15.01
CA ILE A 235 0.38 4.10 13.76
C ILE A 235 1.69 3.45 13.32
N GLY A 236 1.60 2.48 12.41
CA GLY A 236 2.73 1.74 11.88
C GLY A 236 3.14 2.25 10.50
N VAL A 237 4.23 3.01 10.40
CA VAL A 237 4.62 3.59 9.11
C VAL A 237 5.89 2.98 8.53
N SER A 238 6.00 2.97 7.20
CA SER A 238 7.16 2.45 6.48
C SER A 238 7.26 3.03 5.07
N HIS A 239 8.14 2.47 4.27
CA HIS A 239 8.22 2.63 2.82
C HIS A 239 8.29 4.11 2.40
N CYS A 240 7.32 4.62 1.63
CA CYS A 240 7.28 5.98 1.09
C CYS A 240 7.05 7.09 2.15
N THR A 241 6.85 6.74 3.42
CA THR A 241 6.83 7.71 4.52
C THR A 241 8.20 8.35 4.73
N GLY A 242 9.28 7.61 4.48
CA GLY A 242 10.65 8.09 4.67
C GLY A 242 11.05 8.23 6.14
N LEU A 243 12.35 8.22 6.40
CA LEU A 243 12.89 8.23 7.78
C LEU A 243 12.67 9.57 8.51
N THR A 244 12.80 10.69 7.80
CA THR A 244 12.64 12.04 8.39
C THR A 244 11.21 12.24 8.91
N VAL A 245 10.21 11.89 8.09
CA VAL A 245 8.80 12.00 8.48
C VAL A 245 8.46 10.97 9.56
N ALA A 246 8.95 9.73 9.44
CA ALA A 246 8.74 8.71 10.47
C ALA A 246 9.29 9.16 11.82
N HIS A 247 10.46 9.80 11.88
CA HIS A 247 10.99 10.38 13.11
C HIS A 247 10.10 11.51 13.67
N ARG A 248 9.55 12.36 12.79
CA ARG A 248 8.58 13.39 13.18
C ARG A 248 7.33 12.76 13.79
N LEU A 249 6.75 11.74 13.14
CA LEU A 249 5.57 11.02 13.63
C LEU A 249 5.85 10.32 14.96
N PHE A 250 7.04 9.75 15.15
CA PHE A 250 7.45 9.19 16.45
C PHE A 250 7.40 10.24 17.58
N LYS A 251 7.91 11.44 17.34
CA LYS A 251 7.86 12.53 18.33
C LYS A 251 6.43 12.98 18.68
N GLU A 252 5.54 12.97 17.68
CA GLU A 252 4.17 13.45 17.83
C GLU A 252 3.24 12.40 18.48
N PHE A 253 3.47 11.10 18.23
CA PHE A 253 2.56 10.02 18.61
C PHE A 253 3.11 9.09 19.71
N GLY A 254 4.41 9.18 20.03
CA GLY A 254 5.02 8.44 21.15
C GLY A 254 4.77 6.93 21.08
N ASP A 255 4.19 6.36 22.13
CA ASP A 255 3.96 4.92 22.27
C ASP A 255 2.96 4.35 21.24
N ARG A 256 2.15 5.18 20.60
CA ARG A 256 1.26 4.75 19.50
C ARG A 256 2.00 4.54 18.18
N PHE A 257 3.24 5.04 18.07
CA PHE A 257 4.02 4.96 16.85
C PHE A 257 4.84 3.67 16.79
N SER A 258 4.90 3.07 15.58
CA SER A 258 5.82 2.00 15.25
C SER A 258 6.42 2.19 13.85
N TYR A 259 7.72 1.98 13.71
CA TYR A 259 8.33 1.92 12.38
C TYR A 259 8.21 0.49 11.85
N ALA A 260 7.31 0.29 10.89
CA ALA A 260 7.01 -1.01 10.30
C ALA A 260 8.05 -1.41 9.23
N SER A 261 9.29 -1.67 9.67
CA SER A 261 10.36 -2.14 8.80
C SER A 261 10.18 -3.62 8.44
N VAL A 262 11.00 -4.11 7.52
CA VAL A 262 11.01 -5.54 7.16
C VAL A 262 11.21 -6.42 8.41
N GLY A 263 10.37 -7.44 8.58
CA GLY A 263 10.36 -8.32 9.75
C GLY A 263 9.57 -7.81 10.95
N SER A 264 8.95 -6.61 10.87
CA SER A 264 7.99 -6.17 11.90
C SER A 264 6.73 -7.02 11.85
N SER A 265 6.14 -7.27 13.02
CA SER A 265 4.86 -7.97 13.17
C SER A 265 3.95 -7.22 14.14
N PHE A 266 2.65 -7.24 13.84
CA PHE A 266 1.60 -6.65 14.66
C PHE A 266 0.57 -7.73 14.99
N GLU A 267 0.34 -7.96 16.27
CA GLU A 267 -0.72 -8.85 16.75
C GLU A 267 -1.95 -8.04 17.15
N ILE A 268 -3.08 -8.35 16.52
CA ILE A 268 -4.29 -7.51 16.55
C ILE A 268 -5.48 -8.26 17.15
#